data_67ebbfe94b91043e1d9e7a29c303bfbb
#
_entry.id   67ebbfe94b91043e1d9e7a29c303bfbb
#
_cell.length_a   1.000
_cell.length_b   1.000
_cell.length_c   1.000
_cell.angle_alpha   90.00
_cell.angle_beta   90.00
_cell.angle_gamma   90.00
#
_symmetry.space_group_name_H-M   'P 1'
#
loop_
_entity.id
_entity.type
_entity.pdbx_description
1 polymer ?
#
loop_
_entity_poly.entity_id
_entity_poly.type
_entity_poly.pdbx_seq_one_letter_code
_entity_poly.pdbx_strand_id
1 'polypeptide(L)'
;MLTDTAEYQYQLDSQFFAEVDAPEVQKGRVDVTLKVRKTSGIYQLDFHTEGHVIVICDRCLDEMEQPIETDDRLKVKLGTEYSEIDDMVVIPEEDGYINVAWFIYEFIALSIPMKHVHAPGKCNKDMVSKLSKHLRVSGDDEEEYDDLEDTIDEPREIDPRWNELKKILDNN
;
A
#
# COMPACT_ATOMS: atom_id res chain seq x y z
N MET A 1 -34.32 0.47 21.05
CA MET A 1 -33.00 1.10 21.06
C MET A 1 -32.85 1.86 19.76
N LEU A 2 -32.84 3.20 19.82
CA LEU A 2 -32.59 4.02 18.65
C LEU A 2 -31.08 3.94 18.36
N THR A 3 -30.70 3.27 17.29
CA THR A 3 -29.35 3.32 16.74
C THR A 3 -29.23 4.62 15.95
N ASP A 4 -28.54 5.62 16.52
CA ASP A 4 -28.17 6.80 15.77
C ASP A 4 -27.15 6.37 14.71
N THR A 5 -27.57 6.43 13.46
CA THR A 5 -26.70 6.14 12.32
C THR A 5 -26.56 7.40 11.50
N ALA A 6 -25.32 7.77 11.19
CA ALA A 6 -25.00 8.88 10.29
C ALA A 6 -24.09 8.37 9.16
N GLU A 7 -24.25 8.95 7.97
CA GLU A 7 -23.41 8.63 6.81
C GLU A 7 -22.79 9.93 6.27
N TYR A 8 -21.49 9.86 5.97
CA TYR A 8 -20.71 10.95 5.41
C TYR A 8 -20.00 10.48 4.16
N GLN A 9 -19.86 11.35 3.19
CA GLN A 9 -19.14 11.07 1.94
C GLN A 9 -18.05 12.11 1.76
N TYR A 10 -16.84 11.64 1.47
CA TYR A 10 -15.67 12.47 1.23
C TYR A 10 -15.09 12.15 -0.13
N GLN A 11 -14.66 13.18 -0.84
CA GLN A 11 -13.87 13.05 -2.06
C GLN A 11 -12.48 13.57 -1.78
N LEU A 12 -11.51 12.67 -1.80
CA LEU A 12 -10.11 12.97 -1.52
C LEU A 12 -9.39 13.17 -2.85
N ASP A 13 -8.77 14.29 -2.98
CA ASP A 13 -7.95 14.64 -4.13
C ASP A 13 -6.48 14.82 -3.74
N SER A 14 -5.64 15.20 -4.69
CA SER A 14 -4.21 15.40 -4.43
C SER A 14 -3.92 16.50 -3.40
N GLN A 15 -4.87 17.42 -3.13
CA GLN A 15 -4.71 18.41 -2.08
C GLN A 15 -4.80 17.76 -0.70
N PHE A 16 -5.73 16.83 -0.49
CA PHE A 16 -5.83 16.07 0.75
C PHE A 16 -4.52 15.33 1.06
N PHE A 17 -3.98 14.60 0.08
CA PHE A 17 -2.72 13.86 0.27
C PHE A 17 -1.53 14.78 0.55
N ALA A 18 -1.49 15.96 -0.07
CA ALA A 18 -0.46 16.96 0.20
C ALA A 18 -0.59 17.58 1.61
N GLU A 19 -1.81 17.76 2.13
CA GLU A 19 -2.06 18.28 3.47
C GLU A 19 -1.73 17.29 4.58
N VAL A 20 -1.94 15.99 4.33
CA VAL A 20 -1.54 14.91 5.24
C VAL A 20 -0.01 14.78 5.29
N ASP A 21 0.70 15.13 4.19
CA ASP A 21 2.17 15.17 4.05
C ASP A 21 2.85 13.86 4.47
N ALA A 22 2.24 12.73 4.14
CA ALA A 22 2.79 11.41 4.42
C ALA A 22 3.55 10.85 3.19
N PRO A 23 4.60 10.02 3.41
CA PRO A 23 5.57 9.69 2.37
C PRO A 23 5.07 8.73 1.28
N GLU A 24 4.15 7.80 1.62
CA GLU A 24 3.78 6.71 0.71
C GLU A 24 2.89 7.17 -0.43
N VAL A 25 1.92 8.05 -0.15
CA VAL A 25 0.93 8.52 -1.12
C VAL A 25 0.80 10.03 -1.05
N GLN A 26 1.16 10.71 -2.14
CA GLN A 26 1.08 12.17 -2.24
C GLN A 26 0.06 12.65 -3.28
N LYS A 27 -0.48 11.74 -4.09
CA LYS A 27 -1.43 12.06 -5.16
C LYS A 27 -2.45 10.94 -5.31
N GLY A 28 -3.68 11.29 -5.64
CA GLY A 28 -4.73 10.33 -5.93
C GLY A 28 -6.09 10.98 -6.06
N ARG A 29 -7.08 10.13 -6.32
CA ARG A 29 -8.49 10.46 -6.25
C ARG A 29 -9.24 9.30 -5.67
N VAL A 30 -9.80 9.49 -4.50
CA VAL A 30 -10.44 8.44 -3.71
C VAL A 30 -11.74 8.96 -3.15
N ASP A 31 -12.80 8.18 -3.31
CA ASP A 31 -14.11 8.42 -2.70
C ASP A 31 -14.23 7.57 -1.44
N VAL A 32 -14.64 8.17 -0.33
CA VAL A 32 -14.78 7.51 0.96
C VAL A 32 -16.20 7.67 1.47
N THR A 33 -16.86 6.57 1.77
CA THR A 33 -18.15 6.54 2.45
C THR A 33 -17.96 6.08 3.89
N LEU A 34 -18.21 6.97 4.84
CA LEU A 34 -18.12 6.69 6.26
C LEU A 34 -19.52 6.53 6.87
N LYS A 35 -19.80 5.36 7.43
CA LYS A 35 -21.00 5.08 8.21
C LYS A 35 -20.67 5.03 9.69
N VAL A 36 -21.32 5.88 10.46
CA VAL A 36 -21.14 5.97 11.92
C VAL A 36 -22.35 5.37 12.60
N ARG A 37 -22.15 4.43 13.51
CA ARG A 37 -23.20 3.81 14.34
C ARG A 37 -22.83 3.92 15.80
N LYS A 38 -23.74 4.42 16.62
CA LYS A 38 -23.58 4.47 18.07
C LYS A 38 -24.28 3.30 18.75
N THR A 39 -23.54 2.52 19.53
CA THR A 39 -24.08 1.38 20.27
C THR A 39 -23.46 1.33 21.66
N SER A 40 -24.27 1.45 22.72
CA SER A 40 -23.82 1.31 24.11
C SER A 40 -22.60 2.17 24.49
N GLY A 41 -22.54 3.41 23.99
CA GLY A 41 -21.46 4.35 24.29
C GLY A 41 -20.18 4.17 23.44
N ILE A 42 -20.20 3.24 22.48
CA ILE A 42 -19.14 3.05 21.49
C ILE A 42 -19.65 3.51 20.14
N TYR A 43 -18.86 4.27 19.43
CA TYR A 43 -19.09 4.67 18.05
C TYR A 43 -18.32 3.70 17.15
N GLN A 44 -19.04 3.01 16.28
CA GLN A 44 -18.45 2.21 15.22
C GLN A 44 -18.44 3.02 13.93
N LEU A 45 -17.27 3.19 13.36
CA LEU A 45 -17.01 3.88 12.11
C LEU A 45 -16.66 2.81 11.07
N ASP A 46 -17.53 2.61 10.09
CA ASP A 46 -17.30 1.71 8.96
C ASP A 46 -16.95 2.57 7.75
N PHE A 47 -15.75 2.38 7.22
CA PHE A 47 -15.23 3.08 6.04
C PHE A 47 -15.31 2.17 4.84
N HIS A 48 -15.85 2.67 3.75
CA HIS A 48 -15.74 2.07 2.43
C HIS A 48 -15.01 3.07 1.55
N THR A 49 -13.88 2.63 0.99
CA THR A 49 -12.93 3.49 0.27
C THR A 49 -12.69 2.90 -1.10
N GLU A 50 -12.92 3.68 -2.17
CA GLU A 50 -12.70 3.27 -3.55
C GLU A 50 -12.06 4.39 -4.38
N GLY A 51 -11.19 4.02 -5.31
CA GLY A 51 -10.54 4.99 -6.20
C GLY A 51 -9.18 4.56 -6.69
N HIS A 52 -8.28 5.51 -6.87
CA HIS A 52 -6.91 5.25 -7.26
C HIS A 52 -5.94 6.25 -6.61
N VAL A 53 -4.74 5.77 -6.35
CA VAL A 53 -3.61 6.57 -5.89
C VAL A 53 -2.46 6.47 -6.87
N ILE A 54 -1.57 7.47 -6.86
CA ILE A 54 -0.35 7.46 -7.66
C ILE A 54 0.79 6.99 -6.77
N VAL A 55 1.41 5.89 -7.16
CA VAL A 55 2.56 5.30 -6.48
C VAL A 55 3.74 5.15 -7.44
N ILE A 56 4.92 4.90 -6.91
CA ILE A 56 6.12 4.67 -7.72
C ILE A 56 6.24 3.19 -8.03
N CYS A 57 6.33 2.84 -9.31
CA CYS A 57 6.53 1.47 -9.74
C CYS A 57 7.84 0.87 -9.19
N ASP A 58 7.78 -0.29 -8.52
CA ASP A 58 8.94 -0.95 -7.92
C ASP A 58 10.00 -1.41 -8.95
N ARG A 59 9.63 -1.49 -10.24
CA ARG A 59 10.52 -1.95 -11.30
C ARG A 59 11.20 -0.80 -12.05
N CYS A 60 10.43 0.21 -12.47
CA CYS A 60 10.98 1.25 -13.34
C CYS A 60 11.07 2.62 -12.68
N LEU A 61 10.56 2.77 -11.46
CA LEU A 61 10.55 4.00 -10.67
C LEU A 61 9.74 5.15 -11.28
N ASP A 62 8.94 4.89 -12.31
CA ASP A 62 7.98 5.86 -12.83
C ASP A 62 6.67 5.81 -12.03
N GLU A 63 5.92 6.92 -12.04
CA GLU A 63 4.60 6.98 -11.42
C GLU A 63 3.62 6.03 -12.11
N MET A 64 2.77 5.37 -11.33
CA MET A 64 1.70 4.51 -11.81
C MET A 64 0.42 4.70 -10.99
N GLU A 65 -0.71 4.47 -11.64
CA GLU A 65 -2.00 4.41 -10.95
C GLU A 65 -2.18 3.05 -10.29
N GLN A 66 -2.45 3.07 -8.99
CA GLN A 66 -2.80 1.89 -8.22
C GLN A 66 -4.26 2.00 -7.80
N PRO A 67 -5.14 1.09 -8.25
CA PRO A 67 -6.52 1.05 -7.80
C PRO A 67 -6.59 0.65 -6.32
N ILE A 68 -7.50 1.29 -5.59
CA ILE A 68 -7.77 1.07 -4.17
C ILE A 68 -9.24 0.73 -4.01
N GLU A 69 -9.51 -0.35 -3.27
CA GLU A 69 -10.82 -0.71 -2.78
C GLU A 69 -10.64 -1.42 -1.44
N THR A 70 -11.14 -0.81 -0.36
CA THR A 70 -10.98 -1.37 0.99
C THR A 70 -12.19 -1.03 1.88
N ASP A 71 -12.50 -1.96 2.78
CA ASP A 71 -13.51 -1.83 3.80
C ASP A 71 -12.85 -1.94 5.19
N ASP A 72 -12.85 -0.83 5.92
CA ASP A 72 -12.15 -0.74 7.20
C ASP A 72 -13.11 -0.35 8.31
N ARG A 73 -12.74 -0.69 9.54
CA ARG A 73 -13.54 -0.42 10.71
C ARG A 73 -12.71 0.13 11.85
N LEU A 74 -13.20 1.22 12.43
CA LEU A 74 -12.63 1.82 13.62
C LEU A 74 -13.70 1.88 14.72
N LYS A 75 -13.33 1.53 15.95
CA LYS A 75 -14.18 1.72 17.13
C LYS A 75 -13.67 2.91 17.92
N VAL A 76 -14.57 3.81 18.27
CA VAL A 76 -14.24 5.01 19.04
C VAL A 76 -15.08 5.04 20.31
N LYS A 77 -14.43 5.30 21.43
CA LYS A 77 -15.05 5.49 22.74
C LYS A 77 -14.67 6.85 23.30
N LEU A 78 -15.62 7.50 23.97
CA LEU A 78 -15.33 8.70 24.74
C LEU A 78 -14.72 8.31 26.10
N GLY A 79 -13.72 9.06 26.53
CA GLY A 79 -13.01 8.84 27.79
C GLY A 79 -12.38 10.11 28.33
N THR A 80 -11.43 9.99 29.24
CA THR A 80 -10.75 11.13 29.87
C THR A 80 -9.47 11.54 29.17
N GLU A 81 -8.78 10.57 28.55
CA GLU A 81 -7.49 10.78 27.86
C GLU A 81 -7.48 10.03 26.54
N TYR A 82 -6.71 10.56 25.59
CA TYR A 82 -6.49 9.88 24.32
C TYR A 82 -5.69 8.59 24.52
N SER A 83 -6.17 7.49 23.98
CA SER A 83 -5.44 6.22 23.92
C SER A 83 -5.88 5.37 22.74
N GLU A 84 -4.97 4.55 22.24
CA GLU A 84 -5.24 3.52 21.25
C GLU A 84 -4.97 2.16 21.87
N ILE A 85 -5.99 1.30 21.88
CA ILE A 85 -5.92 -0.03 22.45
C ILE A 85 -6.55 -1.00 21.46
N ASP A 86 -5.73 -1.84 20.84
CA ASP A 86 -6.12 -2.74 19.75
C ASP A 86 -6.78 -1.96 18.59
N ASP A 87 -8.02 -2.28 18.26
CA ASP A 87 -8.83 -1.63 17.21
C ASP A 87 -9.80 -0.57 17.78
N MET A 88 -9.52 -0.06 18.97
CA MET A 88 -10.34 0.96 19.64
C MET A 88 -9.53 2.21 19.95
N VAL A 89 -10.05 3.35 19.52
CA VAL A 89 -9.52 4.67 19.86
C VAL A 89 -10.38 5.29 20.96
N VAL A 90 -9.75 5.76 22.02
CA VAL A 90 -10.41 6.55 23.07
C VAL A 90 -10.07 8.01 22.83
N ILE A 91 -11.10 8.85 22.75
CA ILE A 91 -10.95 10.30 22.61
C ILE A 91 -11.51 11.01 23.86
N PRO A 92 -10.90 12.13 24.28
CA PRO A 92 -11.41 12.93 25.39
C PRO A 92 -12.83 13.44 25.12
N GLU A 93 -13.72 13.36 26.09
CA GLU A 93 -15.08 13.90 25.98
C GLU A 93 -15.07 15.41 25.73
N GLU A 94 -14.06 16.09 26.24
CA GLU A 94 -13.90 17.56 26.12
C GLU A 94 -13.66 18.00 24.67
N ASP A 95 -13.02 17.16 23.85
CA ASP A 95 -12.72 17.48 22.44
C ASP A 95 -13.99 17.51 21.59
N GLY A 96 -14.94 16.60 21.86
CA GLY A 96 -16.25 16.54 21.21
C GLY A 96 -16.23 16.18 19.70
N TYR A 97 -15.08 15.91 19.12
CA TYR A 97 -14.90 15.54 17.71
C TYR A 97 -13.72 14.59 17.54
N ILE A 98 -13.70 13.86 16.41
CA ILE A 98 -12.57 13.05 15.96
C ILE A 98 -12.15 13.50 14.56
N ASN A 99 -10.86 13.69 14.35
CA ASN A 99 -10.30 13.90 13.04
C ASN A 99 -10.01 12.51 12.40
N VAL A 100 -10.75 12.19 11.36
CA VAL A 100 -10.62 10.88 10.67
C VAL A 100 -9.63 10.91 9.50
N ALA A 101 -9.04 12.05 9.16
CA ALA A 101 -8.19 12.19 7.98
C ALA A 101 -6.98 11.24 8.00
N TRP A 102 -6.32 11.15 9.17
CA TRP A 102 -5.16 10.26 9.33
C TRP A 102 -5.55 8.79 9.20
N PHE A 103 -6.64 8.35 9.83
CA PHE A 103 -7.12 6.97 9.73
C PHE A 103 -7.48 6.59 8.28
N ILE A 104 -8.16 7.48 7.56
CA ILE A 104 -8.47 7.26 6.14
C ILE A 104 -7.18 7.09 5.34
N TYR A 105 -6.18 7.95 5.58
CA TYR A 105 -4.88 7.84 4.92
C TYR A 105 -4.20 6.49 5.22
N GLU A 106 -4.17 6.05 6.49
CA GLU A 106 -3.60 4.77 6.90
C GLU A 106 -4.28 3.58 6.21
N PHE A 107 -5.61 3.57 6.14
CA PHE A 107 -6.35 2.51 5.44
C PHE A 107 -6.00 2.46 3.95
N ILE A 108 -5.90 3.62 3.30
CA ILE A 108 -5.46 3.72 1.91
C ILE A 108 -4.03 3.18 1.76
N ALA A 109 -3.09 3.61 2.59
CA ALA A 109 -1.69 3.19 2.52
C ALA A 109 -1.53 1.67 2.78
N LEU A 110 -2.26 1.12 3.75
CA LEU A 110 -2.26 -0.31 4.06
C LEU A 110 -2.90 -1.18 2.96
N SER A 111 -3.79 -0.62 2.16
CA SER A 111 -4.42 -1.32 1.04
C SER A 111 -3.52 -1.44 -0.21
N ILE A 112 -2.42 -0.68 -0.26
CA ILE A 112 -1.46 -0.74 -1.37
C ILE A 112 -0.70 -2.08 -1.29
N PRO A 113 -0.65 -2.87 -2.37
CA PRO A 113 0.13 -4.10 -2.39
C PRO A 113 1.61 -3.84 -2.08
N MET A 114 2.26 -4.74 -1.36
CA MET A 114 3.71 -4.66 -1.07
C MET A 114 4.57 -4.63 -2.33
N LYS A 115 4.10 -5.22 -3.44
CA LYS A 115 4.73 -5.15 -4.75
C LYS A 115 3.73 -4.52 -5.73
N HIS A 116 4.07 -3.37 -6.26
CA HIS A 116 3.26 -2.66 -7.25
C HIS A 116 4.11 -2.29 -8.47
N VAL A 117 3.77 -2.89 -9.59
CA VAL A 117 4.50 -2.76 -10.85
C VAL A 117 3.54 -2.51 -12.00
N HIS A 118 3.97 -1.79 -13.02
CA HIS A 118 3.19 -1.64 -14.23
C HIS A 118 2.84 -2.99 -14.84
N ALA A 119 1.72 -3.05 -15.56
CA ALA A 119 1.37 -4.20 -16.37
C ALA A 119 2.52 -4.55 -17.34
N PRO A 120 2.64 -5.84 -17.73
CA PRO A 120 3.69 -6.31 -18.64
C PRO A 120 3.84 -5.40 -19.87
N GLY A 121 5.07 -5.05 -20.23
CA GLY A 121 5.40 -4.19 -21.37
C GLY A 121 5.13 -2.69 -21.18
N LYS A 122 4.60 -2.22 -20.05
CA LYS A 122 4.30 -0.81 -19.79
C LYS A 122 5.34 -0.09 -18.93
N CYS A 123 6.31 -0.79 -18.39
CA CYS A 123 7.42 -0.17 -17.68
C CYS A 123 8.32 0.64 -18.63
N ASN A 124 9.00 1.63 -18.09
CA ASN A 124 10.00 2.41 -18.80
C ASN A 124 11.11 1.50 -19.35
N LYS A 125 11.25 1.45 -20.68
CA LYS A 125 12.16 0.53 -21.37
C LYS A 125 13.63 0.78 -21.04
N ASP A 126 14.02 2.03 -20.85
CA ASP A 126 15.41 2.39 -20.54
C ASP A 126 15.80 1.90 -19.14
N MET A 127 14.90 2.01 -18.17
CA MET A 127 15.11 1.53 -16.82
C MET A 127 15.11 0.00 -16.76
N VAL A 128 14.18 -0.66 -17.45
CA VAL A 128 14.13 -2.13 -17.54
C VAL A 128 15.41 -2.67 -18.18
N SER A 129 15.92 -2.04 -19.24
CA SER A 129 17.19 -2.43 -19.88
C SER A 129 18.39 -2.26 -18.96
N LYS A 130 18.41 -1.24 -18.10
CA LYS A 130 19.47 -1.08 -17.09
C LYS A 130 19.37 -2.14 -16.01
N LEU A 131 18.17 -2.40 -15.51
CA LEU A 131 17.91 -3.42 -14.50
C LEU A 131 18.32 -4.82 -14.98
N SER A 132 17.96 -5.20 -16.22
CA SER A 132 18.27 -6.52 -16.76
C SER A 132 19.77 -6.82 -16.81
N LYS A 133 20.62 -5.78 -16.97
CA LYS A 133 22.09 -5.92 -16.94
C LYS A 133 22.63 -6.24 -15.55
N HIS A 134 21.89 -5.96 -14.50
CA HIS A 134 22.31 -6.12 -13.11
C HIS A 134 21.52 -7.17 -12.33
N LEU A 135 20.37 -7.62 -12.85
CA LEU A 135 19.58 -8.69 -12.26
C LEU A 135 20.30 -10.02 -12.46
N ARG A 136 20.59 -10.70 -11.35
CA ARG A 136 20.94 -12.12 -11.35
C ARG A 136 19.64 -12.90 -11.32
N VAL A 137 19.20 -13.43 -12.46
CA VAL A 137 18.05 -14.32 -12.54
C VAL A 137 18.45 -15.65 -11.92
N SER A 138 17.88 -16.00 -10.76
CA SER A 138 17.87 -17.38 -10.27
C SER A 138 16.91 -18.15 -11.16
N GLY A 139 17.34 -19.30 -11.72
CA GLY A 139 16.67 -20.00 -12.81
C GLY A 139 15.28 -20.61 -12.56
N ASP A 140 14.55 -20.19 -11.52
CA ASP A 140 13.19 -20.68 -11.22
C ASP A 140 12.07 -19.68 -11.58
N ASP A 141 12.38 -18.47 -12.06
CA ASP A 141 11.40 -17.43 -12.39
C ASP A 141 11.29 -17.17 -13.91
N GLU A 142 11.47 -18.19 -14.76
CA GLU A 142 11.48 -18.06 -16.22
C GLU A 142 10.12 -17.66 -16.85
N GLU A 143 9.02 -17.72 -16.11
CA GLU A 143 7.68 -17.48 -16.69
C GLU A 143 7.27 -15.99 -16.78
N GLU A 144 7.96 -15.05 -16.15
CA GLU A 144 7.53 -13.64 -16.08
C GLU A 144 8.37 -12.67 -16.95
N TYR A 145 9.36 -13.15 -17.72
CA TYR A 145 10.30 -12.30 -18.46
C TYR A 145 10.35 -12.52 -19.97
N ASP A 146 9.27 -13.05 -20.55
CA ASP A 146 9.16 -13.38 -21.99
C ASP A 146 9.33 -12.17 -22.95
N ASP A 147 9.41 -10.93 -22.44
CA ASP A 147 9.66 -9.71 -23.23
C ASP A 147 11.15 -9.29 -23.28
N LEU A 148 12.09 -10.11 -22.78
CA LEU A 148 13.53 -9.76 -22.74
C LEU A 148 14.40 -10.60 -23.70
N GLU A 149 13.80 -11.22 -24.69
CA GLU A 149 14.49 -12.04 -25.68
C GLU A 149 15.37 -11.26 -26.65
N ASP A 150 16.37 -10.53 -26.26
CA ASP A 150 17.38 -10.14 -27.25
C ASP A 150 18.70 -9.68 -26.66
N THR A 151 19.28 -10.27 -25.64
CA THR A 151 20.71 -10.01 -25.39
C THR A 151 21.29 -10.82 -24.21
N ILE A 152 21.11 -12.11 -24.08
CA ILE A 152 21.91 -12.89 -23.10
C ILE A 152 22.49 -14.14 -23.78
N ASP A 153 23.53 -13.95 -24.53
CA ASP A 153 24.36 -15.05 -25.03
C ASP A 153 25.82 -14.86 -24.60
N GLU A 154 26.06 -14.98 -23.27
CA GLU A 154 27.40 -15.29 -22.74
C GLU A 154 27.24 -15.98 -21.36
N PRO A 155 27.84 -17.18 -21.15
CA PRO A 155 27.84 -17.84 -19.84
C PRO A 155 28.65 -17.00 -18.86
N ARG A 156 27.99 -16.32 -17.92
CA ARG A 156 28.65 -15.53 -16.87
C ARG A 156 29.40 -16.47 -15.93
N GLU A 157 30.71 -16.30 -15.81
CA GLU A 157 31.51 -17.02 -14.82
C GLU A 157 30.98 -16.75 -13.41
N ILE A 158 30.72 -17.82 -12.67
CA ILE A 158 30.26 -17.72 -11.27
C ILE A 158 31.42 -17.15 -10.43
N ASP A 159 31.15 -16.13 -9.63
CA ASP A 159 32.12 -15.52 -8.72
C ASP A 159 32.80 -16.60 -7.88
N PRO A 160 34.15 -16.70 -7.91
CA PRO A 160 34.91 -17.74 -7.22
C PRO A 160 34.65 -17.83 -5.71
N ARG A 161 34.16 -16.75 -5.09
CA ARG A 161 33.80 -16.73 -3.67
C ARG A 161 32.63 -17.67 -3.31
N TRP A 162 31.82 -18.07 -4.29
CA TRP A 162 30.69 -18.99 -4.10
C TRP A 162 31.07 -20.46 -4.22
N ASN A 163 32.30 -20.79 -4.62
CA ASN A 163 32.76 -22.18 -4.80
C ASN A 163 32.78 -22.96 -3.47
N GLU A 164 33.00 -22.29 -2.34
CA GLU A 164 32.93 -22.93 -1.02
C GLU A 164 31.52 -23.35 -0.63
N LEU A 165 30.48 -22.62 -1.06
CA LEU A 165 29.07 -22.96 -0.81
C LEU A 165 28.60 -24.16 -1.65
N LYS A 166 29.15 -24.37 -2.86
CA LYS A 166 28.84 -25.57 -3.66
C LYS A 166 29.27 -26.85 -2.99
N LYS A 167 30.37 -26.86 -2.24
CA LYS A 167 30.84 -28.03 -1.51
C LYS A 167 29.86 -28.50 -0.43
N ILE A 168 28.99 -27.64 0.06
CA ILE A 168 27.95 -27.96 1.06
C ILE A 168 26.81 -28.74 0.40
N LEU A 169 26.48 -28.46 -0.86
CA LEU A 169 25.41 -29.14 -1.61
C LEU A 169 25.83 -30.54 -2.07
N ASP A 170 27.13 -30.78 -2.35
CA ASP A 170 27.65 -32.04 -2.85
C ASP A 170 27.93 -33.08 -1.73
N ASN A 171 27.78 -32.69 -0.46
CA ASN A 171 28.07 -33.54 0.71
C ASN A 171 26.82 -34.08 1.42
N ASN A 172 25.64 -34.18 0.73
CA ASN A 172 24.43 -34.72 1.36
C ASN A 172 23.88 -35.91 0.59
#